data_4ea357330ffa0ea38219af7605a842c6
#
_entry.id   4ea357330ffa0ea38219af7605a842c6
#
_cell.length_a   1.000
_cell.length_b   1.000
_cell.length_c   1.000
_cell.angle_alpha   90.00
_cell.angle_beta   90.00
_cell.angle_gamma   90.00
#
_symmetry.space_group_name_H-M   'P 1'
#
loop_
_entity.id
_entity.type
_entity.pdbx_description
1 polymer ?
#
loop_
_entity_poly.entity_id
_entity_poly.type
_entity_poly.pdbx_seq_one_letter_code
_entity_poly.pdbx_strand_id
1 'polypeptide(L)'
;MTDKSFRPARRRFLWSTLAGGSALAVSGIWSMRLLADDKKTNVMPAAKSASTQDLLLQCFADDDGRHLGPCHVQKLVLSDAQWHQRLSDDAYYVMRRDGTERAFSGEHEKPKVPGLYRCPGCDTALYDAATQFDSGTGWPSFWQPIAKQNVVEKSDNSFGWERTEIRCAGCDSHLGHVFDDGPQPTGLRYCMNSVALRFVPRRVS
;
A
#
# COMPACT_ATOMS: atom_id res chain seq x y z
N MET A 1 -32.77 34.24 -18.63
CA MET A 1 -32.45 35.46 -17.90
C MET A 1 -31.99 35.05 -16.50
N THR A 2 -30.76 35.12 -16.05
CA THR A 2 -29.55 35.90 -16.38
C THR A 2 -28.31 35.06 -16.02
N ASP A 3 -27.41 35.00 -16.96
CA ASP A 3 -26.04 34.49 -16.85
C ASP A 3 -25.22 35.32 -15.86
N LYS A 4 -24.41 34.73 -15.00
CA LYS A 4 -23.31 35.35 -14.27
C LYS A 4 -22.06 34.55 -14.40
N SER A 5 -21.30 34.84 -15.45
CA SER A 5 -19.92 34.42 -15.64
C SER A 5 -19.00 35.01 -14.57
N PHE A 6 -18.27 34.16 -13.85
CA PHE A 6 -17.23 34.56 -12.89
C PHE A 6 -15.85 34.49 -13.59
N ARG A 7 -15.21 35.67 -13.76
CA ARG A 7 -13.83 35.80 -14.28
C ARG A 7 -12.83 35.86 -13.14
N PRO A 8 -11.71 35.12 -13.14
CA PRO A 8 -10.65 35.30 -12.16
C PRO A 8 -9.68 36.44 -12.57
N ALA A 9 -9.37 37.30 -11.63
CA ALA A 9 -8.43 38.42 -11.76
C ALA A 9 -6.97 37.95 -11.80
N ARG A 10 -6.26 38.33 -12.88
CA ARG A 10 -4.80 38.17 -13.02
C ARG A 10 -4.08 39.23 -12.20
N ARG A 11 -3.30 38.88 -11.17
CA ARG A 11 -2.33 39.76 -10.52
C ARG A 11 -1.04 39.80 -11.33
N ARG A 12 -0.72 40.94 -11.88
CA ARG A 12 0.57 41.29 -12.49
C ARG A 12 1.55 41.61 -11.37
N PHE A 13 2.68 40.97 -11.28
CA PHE A 13 3.82 41.34 -10.46
C PHE A 13 4.73 42.23 -11.31
N LEU A 14 4.95 43.47 -10.85
CA LEU A 14 5.89 44.42 -11.44
C LEU A 14 7.30 44.17 -10.90
N TRP A 15 8.24 43.99 -11.79
CA TRP A 15 9.67 44.04 -11.48
C TRP A 15 10.14 45.47 -11.54
N SER A 16 10.75 45.95 -10.46
CA SER A 16 11.50 47.20 -10.41
C SER A 16 12.98 46.88 -10.37
N THR A 17 13.67 47.27 -11.45
CA THR A 17 15.13 47.36 -11.58
C THR A 17 15.63 48.62 -10.92
N LEU A 18 16.68 48.55 -10.12
CA LEU A 18 17.49 49.72 -9.73
C LEU A 18 18.97 49.35 -9.98
N ALA A 19 19.54 50.12 -10.88
CA ALA A 19 20.95 50.16 -11.25
C ALA A 19 21.67 51.28 -10.46
N GLY A 20 22.97 51.10 -10.27
CA GLY A 20 23.93 52.16 -9.85
C GLY A 20 24.78 51.69 -8.67
N GLY A 21 26.09 51.55 -8.71
CA GLY A 21 27.12 52.30 -9.33
C GLY A 21 28.34 52.30 -8.43
N SER A 22 29.51 52.25 -9.03
CA SER A 22 30.82 52.74 -8.57
C SER A 22 31.81 51.77 -7.89
N ALA A 23 32.88 51.60 -8.62
CA ALA A 23 34.13 50.96 -8.34
C ALA A 23 34.97 51.67 -7.27
N LEU A 24 35.70 50.90 -6.49
CA LEU A 24 37.00 51.28 -5.92
C LEU A 24 37.92 50.08 -5.90
N ALA A 25 39.02 50.20 -6.67
CA ALA A 25 40.11 49.27 -6.67
C ALA A 25 40.99 49.46 -5.43
N VAL A 26 41.26 48.39 -4.70
CA VAL A 26 42.33 48.33 -3.69
C VAL A 26 43.19 47.11 -4.00
N SER A 27 44.41 47.41 -4.47
CA SER A 27 45.47 46.43 -4.69
C SER A 27 45.98 45.91 -3.35
N GLY A 28 45.79 44.63 -3.07
CA GLY A 28 46.38 43.95 -1.93
C GLY A 28 46.94 42.62 -2.37
N ILE A 29 48.28 42.54 -2.47
CA ILE A 29 49.04 41.29 -2.71
C ILE A 29 48.88 40.41 -1.47
N TRP A 30 48.14 39.35 -1.59
CA TRP A 30 48.08 38.31 -0.54
C TRP A 30 48.59 36.96 -1.09
N SER A 31 49.59 36.50 -0.39
CA SER A 31 50.31 35.23 -0.63
C SER A 31 49.37 34.04 -0.78
N MET A 32 49.51 33.36 -1.88
CA MET A 32 48.83 32.08 -2.19
C MET A 32 49.40 31.00 -1.26
N ARG A 33 48.73 30.71 -0.18
CA ARG A 33 48.89 29.44 0.56
C ARG A 33 47.95 28.44 -0.10
N LEU A 34 48.53 27.49 -0.80
CA LEU A 34 47.88 26.25 -1.25
C LEU A 34 47.42 25.48 0.00
N LEU A 35 46.15 25.65 0.39
CA LEU A 35 45.51 24.72 1.28
C LEU A 35 45.01 23.57 0.42
N ALA A 36 45.58 22.40 0.62
CA ALA A 36 45.09 21.14 0.09
C ALA A 36 43.65 20.94 0.61
N ASP A 37 42.69 21.01 -0.28
CA ASP A 37 41.28 20.72 -0.01
C ASP A 37 41.17 19.21 0.17
N ASP A 38 41.13 18.80 1.43
CA ASP A 38 40.90 17.41 1.84
C ASP A 38 39.43 17.11 1.54
N LYS A 39 39.15 16.72 0.30
CA LYS A 39 37.84 16.19 -0.10
C LYS A 39 37.58 14.93 0.70
N LYS A 40 37.06 15.11 1.93
CA LYS A 40 36.32 14.06 2.63
C LYS A 40 35.16 13.63 1.74
N THR A 41 35.41 12.63 0.91
CA THR A 41 34.32 11.88 0.27
C THR A 41 33.46 11.29 1.38
N ASN A 42 32.36 11.94 1.61
CA ASN A 42 31.32 11.44 2.48
C ASN A 42 30.69 10.24 1.78
N VAL A 43 31.33 9.07 1.92
CA VAL A 43 30.76 7.80 1.48
C VAL A 43 29.59 7.56 2.38
N MET A 44 28.39 7.84 1.88
CA MET A 44 27.16 7.42 2.53
C MET A 44 27.27 5.92 2.83
N PRO A 45 27.03 5.49 4.08
CA PRO A 45 27.02 4.07 4.36
C PRO A 45 26.01 3.40 3.45
N ALA A 46 26.48 2.40 2.70
CA ALA A 46 25.63 1.56 1.87
C ALA A 46 24.44 1.12 2.72
N ALA A 47 23.24 1.44 2.24
CA ALA A 47 22.00 0.98 2.88
C ALA A 47 22.15 -0.52 3.08
N LYS A 48 22.05 -0.99 4.35
CA LYS A 48 22.03 -2.41 4.67
C LYS A 48 20.98 -3.04 3.75
N SER A 49 21.42 -3.93 2.86
CA SER A 49 20.54 -4.76 2.06
C SER A 49 19.55 -5.42 3.04
N ALA A 50 18.28 -5.01 2.97
CA ALA A 50 17.23 -5.71 3.69
C ALA A 50 17.30 -7.16 3.22
N SER A 51 17.50 -8.10 4.14
CA SER A 51 17.51 -9.53 3.80
C SER A 51 16.15 -9.83 3.20
N THR A 52 16.11 -10.06 1.89
CA THR A 52 14.88 -10.45 1.19
C THR A 52 14.52 -11.85 1.68
N GLN A 53 13.41 -11.96 2.41
CA GLN A 53 12.89 -13.25 2.85
C GLN A 53 12.23 -13.94 1.66
N ASP A 54 12.72 -15.14 1.34
CA ASP A 54 12.10 -16.02 0.35
C ASP A 54 10.91 -16.75 0.97
N LEU A 55 9.75 -16.67 0.31
CA LEU A 55 8.49 -17.24 0.77
C LEU A 55 8.01 -18.30 -0.22
N LEU A 56 7.48 -19.41 0.28
CA LEU A 56 6.78 -20.39 -0.53
C LEU A 56 5.28 -20.15 -0.43
N LEU A 57 4.71 -19.52 -1.45
CA LEU A 57 3.29 -19.20 -1.55
C LEU A 57 2.58 -20.11 -2.57
N GLN A 58 1.26 -20.02 -2.64
CA GLN A 58 0.49 -20.60 -3.74
C GLN A 58 0.23 -19.53 -4.79
N CYS A 59 0.64 -19.78 -6.02
CA CYS A 59 0.50 -18.85 -7.14
C CYS A 59 -0.74 -19.14 -7.97
N PHE A 60 -1.31 -18.05 -8.51
CA PHE A 60 -2.52 -18.09 -9.36
C PHE A 60 -2.32 -17.20 -10.57
N ALA A 61 -2.77 -17.64 -11.74
CA ALA A 61 -2.71 -16.87 -12.97
C ALA A 61 -3.54 -15.58 -12.88
N ASP A 62 -3.11 -14.55 -13.64
CA ASP A 62 -3.74 -13.23 -13.57
C ASP A 62 -5.01 -13.12 -14.44
N ASP A 63 -5.11 -13.96 -15.46
CA ASP A 63 -6.18 -13.90 -16.45
C ASP A 63 -7.40 -14.78 -16.10
N ASP A 64 -7.16 -16.03 -15.77
CA ASP A 64 -8.22 -17.01 -15.50
C ASP A 64 -8.29 -17.45 -14.03
N GLY A 65 -7.33 -16.98 -13.19
CA GLY A 65 -7.24 -17.34 -11.77
C GLY A 65 -6.92 -18.83 -11.55
N ARG A 66 -6.35 -19.52 -12.54
CA ARG A 66 -5.95 -20.91 -12.44
C ARG A 66 -4.83 -21.07 -11.43
N HIS A 67 -4.93 -22.08 -10.57
CA HIS A 67 -3.87 -22.43 -9.63
C HIS A 67 -2.62 -22.92 -10.37
N LEU A 68 -1.50 -22.26 -10.15
CA LEU A 68 -0.21 -22.57 -10.77
C LEU A 68 0.68 -23.47 -9.90
N GLY A 69 0.24 -23.75 -8.66
CA GLY A 69 1.00 -24.49 -7.67
C GLY A 69 1.87 -23.60 -6.77
N PRO A 70 2.72 -24.24 -5.94
CA PRO A 70 3.65 -23.51 -5.08
C PRO A 70 4.70 -22.78 -5.90
N CYS A 71 5.04 -21.55 -5.47
CA CYS A 71 6.04 -20.71 -6.10
C CYS A 71 6.86 -19.94 -5.07
N HIS A 72 8.11 -19.66 -5.40
CA HIS A 72 9.00 -18.83 -4.60
C HIS A 72 8.76 -17.35 -4.90
N VAL A 73 8.48 -16.58 -3.85
CA VAL A 73 8.21 -15.14 -3.94
C VAL A 73 9.09 -14.41 -2.94
N GLN A 74 9.77 -13.36 -3.38
CA GLN A 74 10.50 -12.49 -2.46
C GLN A 74 9.51 -11.61 -1.70
N LYS A 75 9.61 -11.61 -0.36
CA LYS A 75 8.78 -10.75 0.48
C LYS A 75 8.99 -9.29 0.14
N LEU A 76 7.91 -8.59 -0.15
CA LEU A 76 7.98 -7.16 -0.48
C LEU A 76 8.14 -6.33 0.81
N VAL A 77 9.31 -5.74 0.97
CA VAL A 77 9.63 -4.83 2.07
C VAL A 77 9.94 -3.45 1.48
N LEU A 78 9.11 -2.47 1.79
CA LEU A 78 9.24 -1.08 1.32
C LEU A 78 9.37 -0.14 2.52
N SER A 79 10.01 1.01 2.28
CA SER A 79 9.99 2.13 3.24
C SER A 79 8.59 2.75 3.32
N ASP A 80 8.33 3.49 4.39
CA ASP A 80 7.08 4.20 4.61
C ASP A 80 6.69 5.10 3.42
N ALA A 81 7.65 5.89 2.93
CA ALA A 81 7.45 6.76 1.78
C ALA A 81 7.12 6.00 0.47
N GLN A 82 7.71 4.82 0.27
CA GLN A 82 7.40 3.98 -0.88
C GLN A 82 6.01 3.35 -0.78
N TRP A 83 5.56 2.99 0.43
CA TRP A 83 4.18 2.54 0.66
C TRP A 83 3.15 3.63 0.37
N HIS A 84 3.39 4.88 0.80
CA HIS A 84 2.54 6.03 0.47
C HIS A 84 2.45 6.30 -1.05
N GLN A 85 3.53 6.08 -1.79
CA GLN A 85 3.50 6.23 -3.25
C GLN A 85 2.74 5.09 -3.96
N ARG A 86 2.66 3.92 -3.33
CA ARG A 86 2.09 2.70 -3.92
C ARG A 86 0.60 2.53 -3.63
N LEU A 87 0.15 2.98 -2.49
CA LEU A 87 -1.21 2.81 -1.98
C LEU A 87 -1.94 4.15 -1.96
N SER A 88 -3.27 4.12 -2.09
CA SER A 88 -4.08 5.30 -1.75
C SER A 88 -3.98 5.59 -0.25
N ASP A 89 -4.34 6.81 0.17
CA ASP A 89 -4.28 7.21 1.59
C ASP A 89 -5.11 6.28 2.47
N ASP A 90 -6.32 5.88 2.05
CA ASP A 90 -7.18 4.96 2.77
C ASP A 90 -6.58 3.55 2.84
N ALA A 91 -6.05 3.04 1.71
CA ALA A 91 -5.38 1.74 1.69
C ALA A 91 -4.10 1.75 2.54
N TYR A 92 -3.33 2.84 2.52
CA TYR A 92 -2.17 2.99 3.37
C TYR A 92 -2.56 3.00 4.87
N TYR A 93 -3.59 3.78 5.24
CA TYR A 93 -4.08 3.82 6.62
C TYR A 93 -4.49 2.42 7.11
N VAL A 94 -5.23 1.67 6.31
CA VAL A 94 -5.67 0.31 6.67
C VAL A 94 -4.49 -0.66 6.66
N MET A 95 -3.76 -0.76 5.56
CA MET A 95 -2.80 -1.84 5.33
C MET A 95 -1.46 -1.66 6.05
N ARG A 96 -1.07 -0.41 6.41
CA ARG A 96 0.23 -0.09 7.02
C ARG A 96 0.14 0.54 8.41
N ARG A 97 -1.04 1.00 8.81
CA ARG A 97 -1.31 1.59 10.13
C ARG A 97 -2.34 0.78 10.94
N ASP A 98 -2.65 -0.44 10.46
CA ASP A 98 -3.58 -1.37 11.09
C ASP A 98 -4.96 -0.73 11.35
N GLY A 99 -5.39 0.18 10.43
CA GLY A 99 -6.67 0.85 10.46
C GLY A 99 -7.81 -0.05 10.02
N THR A 100 -9.03 0.48 10.13
CA THR A 100 -10.25 -0.17 9.63
C THR A 100 -11.06 0.83 8.84
N GLU A 101 -11.50 0.46 7.64
CA GLU A 101 -12.42 1.27 6.84
C GLU A 101 -13.81 1.32 7.50
N ARG A 102 -14.61 2.32 7.13
CA ARG A 102 -15.98 2.40 7.61
C ARG A 102 -16.83 1.26 7.04
N ALA A 103 -17.69 0.64 7.85
CA ALA A 103 -18.63 -0.36 7.38
C ALA A 103 -19.54 0.19 6.26
N PHE A 104 -19.86 -0.62 5.26
CA PHE A 104 -20.69 -0.30 4.09
C PHE A 104 -20.11 0.79 3.16
N SER A 105 -18.82 1.12 3.29
CA SER A 105 -18.17 2.11 2.41
C SER A 105 -17.34 1.50 1.28
N GLY A 106 -17.04 0.20 1.37
CA GLY A 106 -16.13 -0.47 0.46
C GLY A 106 -16.81 -1.00 -0.82
N GLU A 107 -16.04 -1.09 -1.91
CA GLU A 107 -16.55 -1.59 -3.20
C GLU A 107 -16.80 -3.11 -3.22
N HIS A 108 -16.18 -3.86 -2.30
CA HIS A 108 -16.15 -5.33 -2.31
C HIS A 108 -17.01 -5.96 -1.22
N GLU A 109 -17.93 -5.21 -0.63
CA GLU A 109 -18.82 -5.72 0.42
C GLU A 109 -19.58 -6.98 -0.03
N LYS A 110 -20.04 -7.02 -1.27
CA LYS A 110 -20.83 -8.12 -1.83
C LYS A 110 -20.15 -8.81 -3.00
N PRO A 111 -20.31 -10.14 -3.14
CA PRO A 111 -19.79 -10.87 -4.28
C PRO A 111 -20.47 -10.39 -5.56
N LYS A 112 -19.66 -10.19 -6.63
CA LYS A 112 -20.15 -9.66 -7.91
C LYS A 112 -20.15 -10.74 -9.00
N VAL A 113 -18.98 -11.21 -9.38
CA VAL A 113 -18.75 -12.19 -10.44
C VAL A 113 -17.58 -13.11 -10.06
N PRO A 114 -17.40 -14.27 -10.73
CA PRO A 114 -16.23 -15.10 -10.48
C PRO A 114 -14.92 -14.33 -10.67
N GLY A 115 -13.99 -14.47 -9.74
CA GLY A 115 -12.71 -13.76 -9.75
C GLY A 115 -11.88 -14.01 -8.52
N LEU A 116 -10.74 -13.33 -8.46
CA LEU A 116 -9.81 -13.38 -7.33
C LEU A 116 -9.68 -12.02 -6.67
N TYR A 117 -9.53 -12.02 -5.37
CA TYR A 117 -9.10 -10.86 -4.59
C TYR A 117 -7.61 -10.96 -4.33
N ARG A 118 -6.86 -9.94 -4.76
CA ARG A 118 -5.41 -9.84 -4.62
C ARG A 118 -5.03 -8.68 -3.71
N CYS A 119 -3.87 -8.77 -3.09
CA CYS A 119 -3.30 -7.70 -2.28
C CYS A 119 -2.91 -6.49 -3.16
N PRO A 120 -3.45 -5.28 -2.93
CA PRO A 120 -3.05 -4.08 -3.69
C PRO A 120 -1.56 -3.75 -3.52
N GLY A 121 -0.97 -4.14 -2.40
CA GLY A 121 0.42 -3.88 -2.08
C GLY A 121 1.43 -4.74 -2.85
N CYS A 122 1.21 -6.05 -2.98
CA CYS A 122 2.19 -6.99 -3.53
C CYS A 122 1.64 -8.01 -4.53
N ASP A 123 0.35 -7.91 -4.86
CA ASP A 123 -0.34 -8.77 -5.82
C ASP A 123 -0.50 -10.26 -5.42
N THR A 124 -0.20 -10.62 -4.19
CA THR A 124 -0.49 -11.96 -3.67
C THR A 124 -1.99 -12.25 -3.77
N ALA A 125 -2.38 -13.39 -4.35
CA ALA A 125 -3.77 -13.85 -4.36
C ALA A 125 -4.21 -14.22 -2.93
N LEU A 126 -5.32 -13.64 -2.46
CA LEU A 126 -5.76 -13.73 -1.08
C LEU A 126 -7.05 -14.56 -0.93
N TYR A 127 -8.06 -14.25 -1.72
CA TYR A 127 -9.38 -14.88 -1.65
C TYR A 127 -9.95 -15.16 -3.04
N ASP A 128 -10.78 -16.20 -3.13
CA ASP A 128 -11.62 -16.49 -4.28
C ASP A 128 -13.02 -15.92 -4.06
N ALA A 129 -13.60 -15.26 -5.06
CA ALA A 129 -14.96 -14.75 -4.99
C ALA A 129 -15.99 -15.86 -4.70
N ALA A 130 -15.69 -17.11 -5.05
CA ALA A 130 -16.55 -18.26 -4.72
C ALA A 130 -16.64 -18.55 -3.20
N THR A 131 -15.70 -18.04 -2.41
CA THR A 131 -15.73 -18.17 -0.94
C THR A 131 -16.33 -16.96 -0.24
N GLN A 132 -16.70 -15.93 -0.99
CA GLN A 132 -17.30 -14.72 -0.45
C GLN A 132 -18.80 -14.93 -0.14
N PHE A 133 -19.26 -14.37 0.98
CA PHE A 133 -20.66 -14.37 1.37
C PHE A 133 -21.07 -13.01 1.97
N ASP A 134 -22.35 -12.72 1.95
CA ASP A 134 -22.90 -11.54 2.61
C ASP A 134 -23.08 -11.83 4.11
N SER A 135 -22.22 -11.24 4.93
CA SER A 135 -22.27 -11.39 6.40
C SER A 135 -23.19 -10.36 7.07
N GLY A 136 -23.67 -9.35 6.33
CA GLY A 136 -24.43 -8.23 6.88
C GLY A 136 -23.62 -7.25 7.72
N THR A 137 -22.29 -7.44 7.83
CA THR A 137 -21.43 -6.59 8.68
C THR A 137 -20.96 -5.32 8.00
N GLY A 138 -21.09 -5.23 6.66
CA GLY A 138 -20.66 -4.08 5.86
C GLY A 138 -19.20 -4.15 5.40
N TRP A 139 -18.56 -5.30 5.55
CA TRP A 139 -17.23 -5.60 5.05
C TRP A 139 -17.22 -6.88 4.21
N PRO A 140 -16.34 -7.01 3.20
CA PRO A 140 -16.18 -8.26 2.45
C PRO A 140 -15.82 -9.40 3.38
N SER A 141 -16.59 -10.49 3.30
CA SER A 141 -16.46 -11.64 4.19
C SER A 141 -16.28 -12.93 3.38
N PHE A 142 -15.33 -13.76 3.80
CA PHE A 142 -14.98 -15.02 3.14
C PHE A 142 -14.94 -16.14 4.19
N TRP A 143 -15.34 -17.36 3.79
CA TRP A 143 -15.29 -18.50 4.72
C TRP A 143 -13.93 -19.21 4.73
N GLN A 144 -13.01 -18.91 3.77
CA GLN A 144 -11.61 -19.32 3.78
C GLN A 144 -10.76 -18.43 2.87
N PRO A 145 -9.42 -18.33 3.08
CA PRO A 145 -8.50 -17.75 2.10
C PRO A 145 -8.34 -18.70 0.90
N ILE A 146 -7.83 -18.16 -0.23
CA ILE A 146 -7.56 -18.99 -1.42
C ILE A 146 -6.50 -20.05 -1.16
N ALA A 147 -5.55 -19.74 -0.28
CA ALA A 147 -4.55 -20.67 0.24
C ALA A 147 -4.08 -20.17 1.63
N LYS A 148 -3.92 -21.09 2.58
CA LYS A 148 -3.45 -20.74 3.94
C LYS A 148 -2.05 -20.10 3.93
N GLN A 149 -1.19 -20.50 2.98
CA GLN A 149 0.17 -19.97 2.84
C GLN A 149 0.21 -18.50 2.40
N ASN A 150 -0.86 -17.99 1.80
CA ASN A 150 -0.92 -16.63 1.25
C ASN A 150 -1.34 -15.58 2.28
N VAL A 151 -1.75 -16.02 3.46
CA VAL A 151 -2.11 -15.17 4.61
C VAL A 151 -1.34 -15.59 5.86
N VAL A 152 -1.19 -14.65 6.80
CA VAL A 152 -0.58 -14.88 8.11
C VAL A 152 -1.60 -14.52 9.18
N GLU A 153 -1.81 -15.42 10.14
CA GLU A 153 -2.61 -15.18 11.33
C GLU A 153 -1.72 -14.65 12.45
N LYS A 154 -2.16 -13.60 13.15
CA LYS A 154 -1.44 -12.98 14.25
C LYS A 154 -2.41 -12.63 15.36
N SER A 155 -2.04 -12.89 16.62
CA SER A 155 -2.85 -12.45 17.77
C SER A 155 -2.85 -10.91 17.87
N ASP A 156 -4.04 -10.33 18.05
CA ASP A 156 -4.27 -8.90 18.22
C ASP A 156 -5.05 -8.66 19.51
N ASN A 157 -4.39 -8.02 20.48
CA ASN A 157 -4.93 -7.69 21.80
C ASN A 157 -5.20 -6.19 21.99
N SER A 158 -5.21 -5.39 20.91
CA SER A 158 -5.23 -3.92 20.96
C SER A 158 -6.49 -3.32 21.57
N PHE A 159 -7.63 -4.06 21.61
CA PHE A 159 -8.92 -3.57 22.12
C PHE A 159 -9.38 -4.24 23.42
N GLY A 160 -8.49 -4.88 24.16
CA GLY A 160 -8.82 -5.49 25.46
C GLY A 160 -9.45 -6.88 25.39
N TRP A 161 -9.67 -7.44 24.23
CA TRP A 161 -9.99 -8.85 23.97
C TRP A 161 -9.11 -9.40 22.85
N GLU A 162 -8.85 -10.68 22.87
CA GLU A 162 -8.03 -11.35 21.86
C GLU A 162 -8.81 -11.51 20.55
N ARG A 163 -8.23 -11.06 19.44
CA ARG A 163 -8.68 -11.28 18.07
C ARG A 163 -7.56 -11.91 17.26
N THR A 164 -7.92 -12.55 16.16
CA THR A 164 -6.92 -13.02 15.21
C THR A 164 -6.89 -12.10 13.99
N GLU A 165 -5.82 -11.32 13.89
CA GLU A 165 -5.52 -10.46 12.75
C GLU A 165 -5.07 -11.30 11.56
N ILE A 166 -5.51 -10.92 10.37
CA ILE A 166 -5.08 -11.50 9.09
C ILE A 166 -4.21 -10.50 8.35
N ARG A 167 -3.01 -10.95 7.97
CA ARG A 167 -2.04 -10.19 7.18
C ARG A 167 -1.72 -10.89 5.86
N CYS A 168 -1.32 -10.12 4.85
CA CYS A 168 -0.81 -10.67 3.59
C CYS A 168 0.58 -11.29 3.82
N ALA A 169 0.78 -12.56 3.44
CA ALA A 169 2.07 -13.22 3.60
C ALA A 169 3.18 -12.57 2.75
N GLY A 170 2.84 -12.05 1.56
CA GLY A 170 3.81 -11.45 0.63
C GLY A 170 4.37 -10.09 1.06
N CYS A 171 3.70 -9.34 1.97
CA CYS A 171 4.14 -7.98 2.32
C CYS A 171 3.78 -7.50 3.74
N ASP A 172 3.25 -8.37 4.60
CA ASP A 172 2.77 -8.07 5.97
C ASP A 172 1.71 -6.97 6.07
N SER A 173 1.02 -6.65 4.99
CA SER A 173 -0.07 -5.68 5.05
C SER A 173 -1.23 -6.22 5.88
N HIS A 174 -1.77 -5.40 6.77
CA HIS A 174 -3.02 -5.70 7.47
C HIS A 174 -4.16 -5.84 6.46
N LEU A 175 -4.99 -6.88 6.61
CA LEU A 175 -6.14 -7.14 5.74
C LEU A 175 -7.46 -7.02 6.51
N GLY A 176 -7.51 -7.50 7.74
CA GLY A 176 -8.69 -7.60 8.58
C GLY A 176 -8.50 -8.61 9.69
N HIS A 177 -9.58 -9.28 10.08
CA HIS A 177 -9.59 -10.27 11.17
C HIS A 177 -10.41 -11.50 10.79
N VAL A 178 -10.13 -12.63 11.45
CA VAL A 178 -10.95 -13.84 11.35
C VAL A 178 -11.73 -14.07 12.64
N PHE A 179 -12.96 -14.54 12.48
CA PHE A 179 -13.94 -14.85 13.53
C PHE A 179 -14.48 -16.26 13.34
N ASP A 180 -15.04 -16.87 14.40
CA ASP A 180 -15.62 -18.23 14.44
C ASP A 180 -17.14 -18.24 14.25
N ASP A 181 -17.70 -17.17 13.69
CA ASP A 181 -19.12 -16.94 13.43
C ASP A 181 -19.49 -17.05 11.93
N GLY A 182 -18.68 -17.74 11.15
CA GLY A 182 -18.88 -17.92 9.71
C GLY A 182 -19.77 -19.11 9.34
N PRO A 183 -20.08 -19.25 8.04
CA PRO A 183 -20.87 -20.38 7.53
C PRO A 183 -20.05 -21.66 7.38
N GLN A 184 -20.76 -22.79 7.19
CA GLN A 184 -20.12 -24.01 6.73
C GLN A 184 -19.45 -23.77 5.34
N PRO A 185 -18.35 -24.47 5.00
CA PRO A 185 -17.83 -25.69 5.67
C PRO A 185 -16.83 -25.40 6.82
N THR A 186 -16.33 -24.18 6.98
CA THR A 186 -15.26 -23.90 7.96
C THR A 186 -15.74 -23.39 9.30
N GLY A 187 -16.92 -22.76 9.35
CA GLY A 187 -17.37 -22.01 10.52
C GLY A 187 -16.64 -20.68 10.73
N LEU A 188 -15.72 -20.30 9.82
CA LEU A 188 -14.89 -19.10 9.93
C LEU A 188 -15.41 -17.97 9.04
N ARG A 189 -15.27 -16.75 9.52
CA ARG A 189 -15.52 -15.52 8.77
C ARG A 189 -14.27 -14.66 8.75
N TYR A 190 -13.60 -14.64 7.60
CA TYR A 190 -12.52 -13.72 7.30
C TYR A 190 -13.13 -12.38 6.89
N CYS A 191 -13.18 -11.42 7.83
CA CYS A 191 -13.76 -10.09 7.66
C CYS A 191 -12.65 -9.12 7.23
N MET A 192 -12.61 -8.77 5.94
CA MET A 192 -11.52 -8.04 5.33
C MET A 192 -11.91 -6.61 4.99
N ASN A 193 -10.95 -5.68 5.04
CA ASN A 193 -11.17 -4.33 4.53
C ASN A 193 -11.18 -4.36 2.99
N SER A 194 -12.14 -3.70 2.38
CA SER A 194 -12.32 -3.61 0.93
C SER A 194 -11.10 -2.95 0.26
N VAL A 195 -10.56 -1.86 0.86
CA VAL A 195 -9.38 -1.16 0.37
C VAL A 195 -8.09 -1.98 0.44
N ALA A 196 -8.08 -3.08 1.21
CA ALA A 196 -6.98 -4.04 1.27
C ALA A 196 -7.10 -5.17 0.23
N LEU A 197 -8.09 -5.08 -0.65
CA LEU A 197 -8.39 -6.07 -1.69
C LEU A 197 -8.48 -5.39 -3.06
N ARG A 198 -7.88 -6.00 -4.07
CA ARG A 198 -8.05 -5.65 -5.49
C ARG A 198 -8.72 -6.81 -6.20
N PHE A 199 -9.91 -6.60 -6.73
CA PHE A 199 -10.64 -7.62 -7.44
C PHE A 199 -10.14 -7.78 -8.88
N VAL A 200 -9.93 -9.03 -9.30
CA VAL A 200 -9.55 -9.43 -10.66
C VAL A 200 -10.59 -10.42 -11.16
N PRO A 201 -11.48 -10.03 -12.10
CA PRO A 201 -12.46 -10.94 -12.64
C PRO A 201 -11.79 -12.04 -13.46
N ARG A 202 -12.30 -13.28 -13.36
CA ARG A 202 -11.87 -14.38 -14.24
C ARG A 202 -12.41 -14.14 -15.64
N ARG A 203 -11.56 -14.34 -16.64
CA ARG A 203 -12.05 -14.44 -18.03
C ARG A 203 -12.81 -15.76 -18.15
N VAL A 204 -14.09 -15.67 -18.48
CA VAL A 204 -14.89 -16.83 -18.87
C VAL A 204 -14.53 -17.13 -20.32
N SER A 205 -13.87 -18.26 -20.56
CA SER A 205 -13.58 -18.78 -21.90
C SER A 205 -14.83 -19.38 -22.54
#